data_dbd86cb95a1555da27bc929aec0a860f
#
_entry.id   dbd86cb95a1555da27bc929aec0a860f
#
_cell.length_a   1.000
_cell.length_b   1.000
_cell.length_c   1.000
_cell.angle_alpha   90.00
_cell.angle_beta   90.00
_cell.angle_gamma   90.00
#
_symmetry.space_group_name_H-M   'P 1'
#
loop_
_entity.id
_entity.type
_entity.pdbx_description
1 polymer ?
#
loop_
_entity_poly.entity_id
_entity_poly.type
_entity_poly.pdbx_seq_one_letter_code
_entity_poly.pdbx_strand_id
1 'polypeptide(L)'
;MNEEFNKTLKSAETEDWLDLHVVRPFCYWWAVLFAKFDIHPNTVTIWSMIIGAAAAIFFGCGSWYYSGTWGLWMNIIAILLLCLADIFDCTDGQLARMTGKKSRLGRILYGVAGFVWFLPIYHALVYRFFLHHDIEFAWLGIENNETNTWIATLVAWALGWISGLAGLAAQQRLADYYIQVHLFFLKGEKGSEVDNSRQQQETYDKMTKDTPLVERVFQKSYIDYTKKQENKTPEFQRLMAKLREKYGSTDNIPQEFRDEFRRLSLPVIKWNGLLTFNFRSAWLFLFCLLDLPVLYFLWEIVGMGLLTWYVNHRHETFCRQLADKL
;
A
#
# COMPACT_ATOMS: atom_id res chain seq x y z
N MET A 1 -18.34 16.49 -10.49
CA MET A 1 -17.17 16.75 -9.59
C MET A 1 -16.57 18.08 -10.03
N ASN A 2 -16.15 18.92 -9.08
CA ASN A 2 -15.62 20.25 -9.37
C ASN A 2 -14.23 20.14 -10.02
N GLU A 3 -13.88 21.03 -10.95
CA GLU A 3 -12.58 21.04 -11.66
C GLU A 3 -11.38 21.10 -10.69
N GLU A 4 -11.54 21.85 -9.59
CA GLU A 4 -10.54 21.94 -8.53
C GLU A 4 -10.28 20.60 -7.82
N PHE A 5 -11.33 19.82 -7.55
CA PHE A 5 -11.22 18.49 -6.97
C PHE A 5 -10.43 17.56 -7.91
N ASN A 6 -10.75 17.57 -9.21
CA ASN A 6 -10.07 16.70 -10.17
C ASN A 6 -8.56 17.00 -10.27
N LYS A 7 -8.13 18.24 -10.07
CA LYS A 7 -6.69 18.61 -10.01
C LYS A 7 -5.96 18.03 -8.82
N THR A 8 -6.68 17.60 -7.76
CA THR A 8 -6.09 16.99 -6.58
C THR A 8 -5.93 15.46 -6.69
N LEU A 9 -6.54 14.82 -7.70
CA LEU A 9 -6.42 13.39 -7.94
C LEU A 9 -5.15 13.05 -8.73
N LYS A 10 -4.56 11.87 -8.48
CA LYS A 10 -3.51 11.32 -9.35
C LYS A 10 -4.11 10.97 -10.73
N SER A 11 -5.16 10.17 -10.76
CA SER A 11 -5.95 9.86 -11.96
C SER A 11 -7.25 9.15 -11.56
N ALA A 12 -8.38 9.51 -12.17
CA ALA A 12 -9.63 8.79 -11.96
C ALA A 12 -9.62 7.34 -12.48
N GLU A 13 -8.71 7.01 -13.42
CA GLU A 13 -8.59 5.65 -13.98
C GLU A 13 -7.93 4.67 -13.01
N THR A 14 -7.10 5.17 -12.09
CA THR A 14 -6.31 4.36 -11.17
C THR A 14 -6.89 4.29 -9.76
N GLU A 15 -7.87 5.13 -9.43
CA GLU A 15 -8.58 5.10 -8.17
C GLU A 15 -9.66 4.00 -8.21
N ASP A 16 -9.87 3.29 -7.11
CA ASP A 16 -11.01 2.38 -7.00
C ASP A 16 -12.33 3.16 -6.83
N TRP A 17 -13.47 2.45 -6.95
CA TRP A 17 -14.78 3.09 -6.86
C TRP A 17 -15.03 3.75 -5.49
N LEU A 18 -14.62 3.06 -4.42
CA LEU A 18 -14.78 3.56 -3.05
C LEU A 18 -13.93 4.80 -2.81
N ASP A 19 -12.67 4.75 -3.26
CA ASP A 19 -11.77 5.91 -3.20
C ASP A 19 -12.35 7.10 -3.95
N LEU A 20 -12.72 6.91 -5.20
CA LEU A 20 -13.15 8.01 -6.06
C LEU A 20 -14.43 8.70 -5.56
N HIS A 21 -15.41 7.92 -5.04
CA HIS A 21 -16.74 8.44 -4.72
C HIS A 21 -16.95 8.74 -3.22
N VAL A 22 -16.15 8.15 -2.34
CA VAL A 22 -16.32 8.31 -0.88
C VAL A 22 -15.06 8.90 -0.25
N VAL A 23 -13.94 8.20 -0.34
CA VAL A 23 -12.72 8.56 0.41
C VAL A 23 -12.15 9.89 -0.10
N ARG A 24 -11.91 10.02 -1.42
CA ARG A 24 -11.29 11.23 -2.01
C ARG A 24 -12.09 12.52 -1.82
N PRO A 25 -13.45 12.55 -1.96
CA PRO A 25 -14.23 13.72 -1.64
C PRO A 25 -14.14 14.12 -0.16
N PHE A 26 -14.09 13.12 0.74
CA PHE A 26 -13.96 13.38 2.17
C PHE A 26 -12.57 13.91 2.53
N CYS A 27 -11.51 13.33 1.94
CA CYS A 27 -10.14 13.81 2.08
C CYS A 27 -9.97 15.23 1.50
N TYR A 28 -10.64 15.55 0.39
CA TYR A 28 -10.62 16.89 -0.20
C TYR A 28 -11.22 17.94 0.75
N TRP A 29 -12.31 17.61 1.42
CA TRP A 29 -12.91 18.50 2.43
C TRP A 29 -11.91 18.81 3.57
N TRP A 30 -11.22 17.78 4.09
CA TRP A 30 -10.16 17.95 5.07
C TRP A 30 -8.96 18.74 4.52
N ALA A 31 -8.56 18.50 3.28
CA ALA A 31 -7.46 19.24 2.65
C ALA A 31 -7.77 20.74 2.53
N VAL A 32 -9.01 21.08 2.12
CA VAL A 32 -9.47 22.48 2.09
C VAL A 32 -9.48 23.10 3.48
N LEU A 33 -9.94 22.37 4.50
CA LEU A 33 -9.92 22.84 5.89
C LEU A 33 -8.50 23.10 6.38
N PHE A 34 -7.59 22.14 6.20
CA PHE A 34 -6.20 22.25 6.62
C PHE A 34 -5.42 23.33 5.84
N ALA A 35 -5.74 23.55 4.57
CA ALA A 35 -5.18 24.62 3.78
C ALA A 35 -5.53 26.02 4.35
N LYS A 36 -6.77 26.20 4.87
CA LYS A 36 -7.19 27.45 5.50
C LYS A 36 -6.39 27.79 6.78
N PHE A 37 -5.94 26.77 7.50
CA PHE A 37 -5.11 26.92 8.70
C PHE A 37 -3.61 26.85 8.41
N ASP A 38 -3.22 26.84 7.16
CA ASP A 38 -1.83 26.72 6.68
C ASP A 38 -1.07 25.50 7.24
N ILE A 39 -1.79 24.41 7.55
CA ILE A 39 -1.20 23.18 8.08
C ILE A 39 -0.33 22.54 7.00
N HIS A 40 0.90 22.17 7.36
CA HIS A 40 1.82 21.54 6.44
C HIS A 40 1.42 20.06 6.17
N PRO A 41 1.47 19.56 4.92
CA PRO A 41 1.12 18.16 4.59
C PRO A 41 1.83 17.13 5.47
N ASN A 42 3.13 17.28 5.72
CA ASN A 42 3.89 16.35 6.57
C ASN A 42 3.32 16.22 8.00
N THR A 43 2.70 17.27 8.54
CA THR A 43 2.05 17.24 9.85
C THR A 43 0.83 16.33 9.82
N VAL A 44 0.06 16.38 8.74
CA VAL A 44 -1.11 15.51 8.53
C VAL A 44 -0.67 14.05 8.41
N THR A 45 0.42 13.77 7.68
CA THR A 45 1.01 12.42 7.61
C THR A 45 1.42 11.91 8.99
N ILE A 46 2.06 12.74 9.82
CA ILE A 46 2.44 12.35 11.19
C ILE A 46 1.20 12.06 12.04
N TRP A 47 0.14 12.85 11.91
CA TRP A 47 -1.12 12.57 12.61
C TRP A 47 -1.73 11.24 12.17
N SER A 48 -1.71 10.93 10.86
CA SER A 48 -2.19 9.64 10.36
C SER A 48 -1.41 8.48 10.97
N MET A 49 -0.07 8.61 11.05
CA MET A 49 0.78 7.59 11.66
C MET A 49 0.45 7.34 13.13
N ILE A 50 0.27 8.39 13.92
CA ILE A 50 -0.06 8.29 15.35
C ILE A 50 -1.44 7.65 15.53
N ILE A 51 -2.44 8.08 14.76
CA ILE A 51 -3.81 7.56 14.85
C ILE A 51 -3.85 6.09 14.41
N GLY A 52 -3.19 5.75 13.30
CA GLY A 52 -3.14 4.37 12.81
C GLY A 52 -2.40 3.42 13.75
N ALA A 53 -1.29 3.87 14.35
CA ALA A 53 -0.59 3.11 15.38
C ALA A 53 -1.43 2.92 16.64
N ALA A 54 -2.19 3.94 17.05
CA ALA A 54 -3.10 3.85 18.21
C ALA A 54 -4.22 2.82 18.00
N ALA A 55 -4.66 2.59 16.76
CA ALA A 55 -5.65 1.56 16.45
C ALA A 55 -5.22 0.16 16.91
N ALA A 56 -3.90 -0.11 16.97
CA ALA A 56 -3.36 -1.38 17.45
C ALA A 56 -3.79 -1.72 18.88
N ILE A 57 -3.83 -0.73 19.77
CA ILE A 57 -4.24 -0.91 21.16
C ILE A 57 -5.66 -1.47 21.22
N PHE A 58 -6.54 -0.90 20.43
CA PHE A 58 -7.95 -1.28 20.39
C PHE A 58 -8.18 -2.62 19.70
N PHE A 59 -7.43 -2.93 18.62
CA PHE A 59 -7.47 -4.26 18.01
C PHE A 59 -6.98 -5.35 18.98
N GLY A 60 -5.95 -5.07 19.77
CA GLY A 60 -5.43 -6.00 20.78
C GLY A 60 -6.45 -6.30 21.90
N CYS A 61 -7.31 -5.32 22.23
CA CYS A 61 -8.37 -5.46 23.25
C CYS A 61 -9.72 -5.89 22.66
N GLY A 62 -9.79 -6.20 21.36
CA GLY A 62 -11.04 -6.34 20.61
C GLY A 62 -11.71 -7.72 20.67
N SER A 63 -11.24 -8.68 21.50
CA SER A 63 -11.92 -9.98 21.62
C SER A 63 -13.30 -9.82 22.26
N TRP A 64 -14.34 -9.95 21.44
CA TRP A 64 -15.72 -9.87 21.92
C TRP A 64 -16.19 -11.20 22.52
N TYR A 65 -15.59 -12.30 22.16
CA TYR A 65 -15.89 -13.60 22.74
C TYR A 65 -15.63 -13.62 24.25
N TYR A 66 -14.53 -13.01 24.69
CA TYR A 66 -14.18 -12.91 26.13
C TYR A 66 -14.75 -11.70 26.82
N SER A 67 -14.73 -10.55 26.16
CA SER A 67 -15.10 -9.26 26.73
C SER A 67 -16.52 -8.81 26.36
N GLY A 68 -17.27 -9.63 25.61
CA GLY A 68 -18.64 -9.33 25.19
C GLY A 68 -18.74 -8.00 24.42
N THR A 69 -19.73 -7.21 24.75
CA THR A 69 -20.00 -5.91 24.12
C THR A 69 -18.81 -4.95 24.19
N TRP A 70 -17.98 -5.03 25.21
CA TRP A 70 -16.78 -4.20 25.35
C TRP A 70 -15.76 -4.50 24.26
N GLY A 71 -15.45 -5.77 24.01
CA GLY A 71 -14.54 -6.18 22.93
C GLY A 71 -15.04 -5.76 21.54
N LEU A 72 -16.37 -5.83 21.31
CA LEU A 72 -16.97 -5.33 20.07
C LEU A 72 -16.73 -3.82 19.89
N TRP A 73 -16.95 -3.01 20.94
CA TRP A 73 -16.67 -1.57 20.89
C TRP A 73 -15.19 -1.28 20.63
N MET A 74 -14.27 -2.07 21.23
CA MET A 74 -12.85 -1.91 20.95
C MET A 74 -12.53 -2.15 19.46
N ASN A 75 -13.08 -3.20 18.84
CA ASN A 75 -12.94 -3.42 17.40
C ASN A 75 -13.51 -2.25 16.58
N ILE A 76 -14.70 -1.73 16.93
CA ILE A 76 -15.31 -0.61 16.21
C ILE A 76 -14.43 0.65 16.32
N ILE A 77 -13.91 0.96 17.50
CA ILE A 77 -13.00 2.10 17.69
C ILE A 77 -11.72 1.90 16.88
N ALA A 78 -11.14 0.70 16.89
CA ALA A 78 -9.95 0.38 16.10
C ALA A 78 -10.18 0.60 14.59
N ILE A 79 -11.32 0.13 14.07
CA ILE A 79 -11.73 0.29 12.68
C ILE A 79 -11.87 1.79 12.35
N LEU A 80 -12.56 2.55 13.18
CA LEU A 80 -12.76 4.00 12.97
C LEU A 80 -11.44 4.76 12.99
N LEU A 81 -10.52 4.42 13.90
CA LEU A 81 -9.19 5.02 13.98
C LEU A 81 -8.36 4.70 12.73
N LEU A 82 -8.39 3.46 12.25
CA LEU A 82 -7.62 3.08 11.06
C LEU A 82 -8.21 3.73 9.79
N CYS A 83 -9.53 3.82 9.67
CA CYS A 83 -10.17 4.59 8.59
C CYS A 83 -9.81 6.09 8.66
N LEU A 84 -9.77 6.68 9.85
CA LEU A 84 -9.38 8.08 10.02
C LEU A 84 -7.90 8.29 9.65
N ALA A 85 -7.02 7.34 9.99
CA ALA A 85 -5.62 7.38 9.61
C ALA A 85 -5.45 7.37 8.08
N ASP A 86 -6.18 6.51 7.38
CA ASP A 86 -6.19 6.44 5.91
C ASP A 86 -6.72 7.74 5.28
N ILE A 87 -7.80 8.29 5.82
CA ILE A 87 -8.34 9.60 5.38
C ILE A 87 -7.27 10.69 5.51
N PHE A 88 -6.52 10.73 6.60
CA PHE A 88 -5.48 11.75 6.80
C PHE A 88 -4.27 11.52 5.90
N ASP A 89 -3.88 10.27 5.64
CA ASP A 89 -2.83 9.94 4.67
C ASP A 89 -3.23 10.34 3.24
N CYS A 90 -4.46 10.05 2.85
CA CYS A 90 -4.99 10.54 1.57
C CYS A 90 -5.10 12.06 1.50
N THR A 91 -5.43 12.70 2.61
CA THR A 91 -5.58 14.17 2.73
C THR A 91 -4.25 14.87 2.54
N ASP A 92 -3.15 14.37 3.09
CA ASP A 92 -1.82 15.01 2.99
C ASP A 92 -1.37 15.13 1.53
N GLY A 93 -1.60 14.08 0.72
CA GLY A 93 -1.29 14.07 -0.70
C GLY A 93 -2.16 15.07 -1.50
N GLN A 94 -3.45 15.20 -1.17
CA GLN A 94 -4.31 16.20 -1.81
C GLN A 94 -3.92 17.61 -1.37
N LEU A 95 -3.63 17.83 -0.09
CA LEU A 95 -3.17 19.10 0.46
C LEU A 95 -1.84 19.54 -0.18
N ALA A 96 -0.88 18.60 -0.34
CA ALA A 96 0.39 18.87 -1.02
C ALA A 96 0.21 19.29 -2.48
N ARG A 97 -0.75 18.68 -3.20
CA ARG A 97 -1.07 19.05 -4.58
C ARG A 97 -1.78 20.40 -4.67
N MET A 98 -2.70 20.70 -3.75
CA MET A 98 -3.44 21.98 -3.69
C MET A 98 -2.52 23.16 -3.36
N THR A 99 -1.63 22.99 -2.39
CA THR A 99 -0.80 24.10 -1.85
C THR A 99 0.57 24.20 -2.53
N GLY A 100 0.94 23.22 -3.38
CA GLY A 100 2.27 23.13 -3.96
C GLY A 100 3.37 22.75 -2.97
N LYS A 101 3.04 22.50 -1.69
CA LYS A 101 4.00 22.18 -0.61
C LYS A 101 4.46 20.73 -0.67
N LYS A 102 5.05 20.32 -1.81
CA LYS A 102 5.65 18.99 -1.97
C LYS A 102 7.03 18.99 -1.31
N SER A 103 7.33 17.97 -0.50
CA SER A 103 8.63 17.83 0.15
C SER A 103 9.19 16.42 -0.03
N ARG A 104 10.53 16.31 -0.03
CA ARG A 104 11.22 15.00 -0.04
C ARG A 104 10.88 14.20 1.23
N LEU A 105 10.84 14.89 2.38
CA LEU A 105 10.44 14.28 3.65
C LEU A 105 9.02 13.72 3.60
N GLY A 106 8.06 14.45 3.00
CA GLY A 106 6.68 13.96 2.84
C GLY A 106 6.60 12.68 2.03
N ARG A 107 7.42 12.54 0.98
CA ARG A 107 7.50 11.29 0.19
C ARG A 107 8.04 10.12 1.02
N ILE A 108 9.04 10.39 1.89
CA ILE A 108 9.59 9.38 2.81
C ILE A 108 8.53 8.95 3.82
N LEU A 109 7.85 9.90 4.46
CA LEU A 109 6.81 9.65 5.45
C LEU A 109 5.66 8.83 4.85
N TYR A 110 5.17 9.21 3.69
CA TYR A 110 4.15 8.45 2.94
C TYR A 110 4.59 6.99 2.69
N GLY A 111 5.85 6.77 2.28
CA GLY A 111 6.38 5.43 2.02
C GLY A 111 6.49 4.53 3.26
N VAL A 112 6.50 5.10 4.47
CA VAL A 112 6.61 4.34 5.73
C VAL A 112 5.31 4.32 6.54
N ALA A 113 4.32 5.14 6.21
CA ALA A 113 3.06 5.27 6.97
C ALA A 113 2.37 3.92 7.18
N GLY A 114 2.21 3.13 6.13
CA GLY A 114 1.62 1.80 6.20
C GLY A 114 2.33 0.86 7.18
N PHE A 115 3.67 0.91 7.26
CA PHE A 115 4.42 0.11 8.24
C PHE A 115 4.18 0.59 9.67
N VAL A 116 4.08 1.91 9.88
CA VAL A 116 3.81 2.50 11.21
C VAL A 116 2.43 2.09 11.71
N TRP A 117 1.45 1.87 10.83
CA TRP A 117 0.12 1.39 11.22
C TRP A 117 0.11 -0.13 11.44
N PHE A 118 0.51 -0.89 10.42
CA PHE A 118 0.30 -2.34 10.40
C PHE A 118 1.26 -3.10 11.31
N LEU A 119 2.50 -2.63 11.51
CA LEU A 119 3.45 -3.33 12.38
C LEU A 119 2.94 -3.46 13.82
N PRO A 120 2.51 -2.38 14.52
CA PRO A 120 1.92 -2.52 15.84
C PRO A 120 0.58 -3.27 15.82
N ILE A 121 -0.25 -3.12 14.77
CA ILE A 121 -1.51 -3.87 14.65
C ILE A 121 -1.22 -5.38 14.61
N TYR A 122 -0.25 -5.85 13.81
CA TYR A 122 0.07 -7.28 13.73
C TYR A 122 0.56 -7.83 15.07
N HIS A 123 1.38 -7.08 15.79
CA HIS A 123 1.78 -7.48 17.15
C HIS A 123 0.61 -7.52 18.13
N ALA A 124 -0.31 -6.54 18.03
CA ALA A 124 -1.52 -6.51 18.84
C ALA A 124 -2.46 -7.69 18.54
N LEU A 125 -2.58 -8.11 17.27
CA LEU A 125 -3.34 -9.30 16.90
C LEU A 125 -2.72 -10.59 17.45
N VAL A 126 -1.40 -10.71 17.42
CA VAL A 126 -0.70 -11.85 18.03
C VAL A 126 -0.88 -11.84 19.54
N TYR A 127 -0.81 -10.68 20.20
CA TYR A 127 -1.08 -10.54 21.63
C TYR A 127 -2.53 -10.92 21.98
N ARG A 128 -3.50 -10.45 21.19
CA ARG A 128 -4.92 -10.86 21.31
C ARG A 128 -5.07 -12.37 21.20
N PHE A 129 -4.43 -12.99 20.20
CA PHE A 129 -4.44 -14.44 20.03
C PHE A 129 -3.82 -15.14 21.23
N PHE A 130 -2.69 -14.68 21.76
CA PHE A 130 -2.06 -15.26 22.96
C PHE A 130 -3.03 -15.30 24.15
N LEU A 131 -3.82 -14.26 24.35
CA LEU A 131 -4.80 -14.17 25.44
C LEU A 131 -6.10 -14.93 25.18
N HIS A 132 -6.51 -15.04 23.91
CA HIS A 132 -7.88 -15.42 23.52
C HIS A 132 -7.89 -16.29 22.25
N HIS A 133 -7.26 -17.47 22.32
CA HIS A 133 -7.08 -18.39 21.20
C HIS A 133 -8.10 -19.54 21.14
N ASP A 134 -9.06 -19.61 22.07
CA ASP A 134 -9.94 -20.77 22.20
C ASP A 134 -10.77 -21.06 20.93
N ILE A 135 -11.20 -20.04 20.22
CA ILE A 135 -11.97 -20.20 18.97
C ILE A 135 -11.10 -20.84 17.88
N GLU A 136 -9.89 -20.32 17.68
CA GLU A 136 -8.96 -20.85 16.68
C GLU A 136 -8.49 -22.26 17.05
N PHE A 137 -8.24 -22.54 18.34
CA PHE A 137 -7.89 -23.88 18.82
C PHE A 137 -9.03 -24.88 18.59
N ALA A 138 -10.28 -24.49 18.90
CA ALA A 138 -11.44 -25.32 18.63
C ALA A 138 -11.59 -25.63 17.13
N TRP A 139 -11.39 -24.63 16.27
CA TRP A 139 -11.44 -24.78 14.83
C TRP A 139 -10.36 -25.70 14.27
N LEU A 140 -9.15 -25.61 14.84
CA LEU A 140 -8.00 -26.39 14.38
C LEU A 140 -7.89 -27.76 15.07
N GLY A 141 -8.78 -28.07 16.04
CA GLY A 141 -8.71 -29.29 16.83
C GLY A 141 -7.46 -29.37 17.73
N ILE A 142 -6.93 -28.21 18.15
CA ILE A 142 -5.76 -28.12 19.02
C ILE A 142 -6.23 -28.17 20.48
N GLU A 143 -5.61 -29.04 21.28
CA GLU A 143 -5.87 -29.09 22.71
C GLU A 143 -5.39 -27.80 23.37
N ASN A 144 -6.26 -27.19 24.21
CA ASN A 144 -5.93 -25.97 24.95
C ASN A 144 -5.10 -26.30 26.17
N ASN A 145 -3.79 -26.18 26.04
CA ASN A 145 -2.81 -26.33 27.11
C ASN A 145 -1.66 -25.33 26.94
N GLU A 146 -0.89 -25.09 27.98
CA GLU A 146 0.17 -24.08 28.02
C GLU A 146 1.20 -24.26 26.88
N THR A 147 1.62 -25.50 26.62
CA THR A 147 2.62 -25.80 25.57
C THR A 147 2.09 -25.45 24.19
N ASN A 148 0.86 -25.87 23.87
CA ASN A 148 0.23 -25.57 22.58
C ASN A 148 -0.02 -24.06 22.41
N THR A 149 -0.41 -23.37 23.48
CA THR A 149 -0.57 -21.90 23.47
C THR A 149 0.73 -21.20 23.11
N TRP A 150 1.85 -21.56 23.72
CA TRP A 150 3.15 -20.97 23.39
C TRP A 150 3.60 -21.29 21.95
N ILE A 151 3.47 -22.56 21.53
CA ILE A 151 3.84 -22.97 20.16
C ILE A 151 2.99 -22.22 19.14
N ALA A 152 1.67 -22.19 19.31
CA ALA A 152 0.76 -21.52 18.39
C ALA A 152 1.00 -19.99 18.35
N THR A 153 1.32 -19.38 19.48
CA THR A 153 1.68 -17.95 19.54
C THR A 153 2.97 -17.64 18.78
N LEU A 154 3.98 -18.49 18.90
CA LEU A 154 5.21 -18.35 18.12
C LEU A 154 4.95 -18.50 16.60
N VAL A 155 4.09 -19.45 16.23
CA VAL A 155 3.66 -19.62 14.82
C VAL A 155 2.87 -18.39 14.36
N ALA A 156 1.92 -17.90 15.15
CA ALA A 156 1.16 -16.69 14.83
C ALA A 156 2.08 -15.46 14.67
N TRP A 157 3.09 -15.33 15.52
CA TRP A 157 4.08 -14.27 15.43
C TRP A 157 4.93 -14.38 14.16
N ALA A 158 5.37 -15.57 13.79
CA ALA A 158 6.07 -15.80 12.53
C ALA A 158 5.19 -15.50 11.32
N LEU A 159 3.91 -15.91 11.33
CA LEU A 159 2.92 -15.57 10.30
C LEU A 159 2.72 -14.06 10.19
N GLY A 160 2.62 -13.33 11.31
CA GLY A 160 2.52 -11.87 11.31
C GLY A 160 3.72 -11.20 10.63
N TRP A 161 4.95 -11.66 10.89
CA TRP A 161 6.15 -11.16 10.21
C TRP A 161 6.16 -11.50 8.70
N ILE A 162 5.81 -12.72 8.33
CA ILE A 162 5.71 -13.12 6.92
C ILE A 162 4.64 -12.29 6.22
N SER A 163 3.49 -12.09 6.85
CA SER A 163 2.40 -11.25 6.35
C SER A 163 2.86 -9.79 6.15
N GLY A 164 3.59 -9.23 7.10
CA GLY A 164 4.12 -7.86 7.00
C GLY A 164 5.19 -7.70 5.91
N LEU A 165 6.13 -8.63 5.80
CA LEU A 165 7.27 -8.51 4.89
C LEU A 165 6.96 -9.02 3.47
N ALA A 166 6.42 -10.22 3.36
CA ALA A 166 6.11 -10.84 2.08
C ALA A 166 4.69 -10.48 1.58
N GLY A 167 3.75 -10.27 2.48
CA GLY A 167 2.41 -9.78 2.19
C GLY A 167 2.40 -8.27 1.97
N LEU A 168 2.19 -7.49 3.03
CA LEU A 168 2.00 -6.03 2.97
C LEU A 168 3.07 -5.34 2.11
N ALA A 169 4.35 -5.46 2.47
CA ALA A 169 5.43 -4.72 1.81
C ALA A 169 5.62 -5.10 0.33
N ALA A 170 5.56 -6.40 0.00
CA ALA A 170 5.79 -6.85 -1.36
C ALA A 170 4.58 -6.61 -2.27
N GLN A 171 3.37 -6.82 -1.76
CA GLN A 171 2.13 -6.63 -2.50
C GLN A 171 1.88 -5.15 -2.80
N GLN A 172 1.98 -4.27 -1.80
CA GLN A 172 1.80 -2.82 -2.00
C GLN A 172 2.82 -2.24 -2.96
N ARG A 173 4.09 -2.67 -2.87
CA ARG A 173 5.13 -2.24 -3.80
C ARG A 173 4.79 -2.57 -5.25
N LEU A 174 4.28 -3.76 -5.54
CA LEU A 174 3.88 -4.14 -6.89
C LEU A 174 2.59 -3.42 -7.30
N ALA A 175 1.63 -3.28 -6.40
CA ALA A 175 0.39 -2.57 -6.67
C ALA A 175 0.65 -1.11 -7.06
N ASP A 176 1.49 -0.41 -6.31
CA ASP A 176 1.90 0.96 -6.65
C ASP A 176 2.64 1.01 -7.99
N TYR A 177 3.55 0.08 -8.23
CA TYR A 177 4.31 0.03 -9.49
C TYR A 177 3.40 -0.09 -10.72
N TYR A 178 2.39 -0.94 -10.70
CA TYR A 178 1.45 -1.07 -11.83
C TYR A 178 0.63 0.19 -12.05
N ILE A 179 0.26 0.89 -10.98
CA ILE A 179 -0.39 2.21 -11.07
C ILE A 179 0.56 3.21 -11.75
N GLN A 180 1.82 3.27 -11.33
CA GLN A 180 2.80 4.19 -11.92
C GLN A 180 3.09 3.85 -13.38
N VAL A 181 3.19 2.58 -13.74
CA VAL A 181 3.35 2.12 -15.13
C VAL A 181 2.14 2.54 -15.98
N HIS A 182 0.92 2.36 -15.48
CA HIS A 182 -0.28 2.82 -16.19
C HIS A 182 -0.28 4.35 -16.38
N LEU A 183 0.05 5.11 -15.33
CA LEU A 183 0.16 6.58 -15.39
C LEU A 183 1.24 7.04 -16.36
N PHE A 184 2.33 6.31 -16.51
CA PHE A 184 3.38 6.60 -17.48
C PHE A 184 2.84 6.59 -18.93
N PHE A 185 2.04 5.61 -19.30
CA PHE A 185 1.43 5.57 -20.62
C PHE A 185 0.25 6.55 -20.77
N LEU A 186 -0.40 6.95 -19.66
CA LEU A 186 -1.49 7.92 -19.66
C LEU A 186 -1.00 9.38 -19.73
N LYS A 187 0.04 9.73 -18.94
CA LYS A 187 0.47 11.12 -18.69
C LYS A 187 1.92 11.42 -19.10
N GLY A 188 2.66 10.40 -19.56
CA GLY A 188 4.09 10.49 -19.84
C GLY A 188 4.97 10.41 -18.59
N GLU A 189 6.27 10.53 -18.80
CA GLU A 189 7.30 10.40 -17.75
C GLU A 189 7.13 11.44 -16.63
N LYS A 190 6.79 12.68 -16.96
CA LYS A 190 6.57 13.76 -15.99
C LYS A 190 5.32 13.57 -15.10
N GLY A 191 4.37 12.75 -15.55
CA GLY A 191 3.11 12.47 -14.86
C GLY A 191 3.09 11.17 -14.06
N SER A 192 4.22 10.45 -14.01
CA SER A 192 4.37 9.16 -13.34
C SER A 192 5.67 9.11 -12.52
N GLU A 193 5.77 8.10 -11.66
CA GLU A 193 6.97 7.83 -10.84
C GLU A 193 7.53 6.42 -11.21
N VAL A 194 7.69 6.16 -12.52
CA VAL A 194 8.36 4.94 -12.99
C VAL A 194 9.85 5.17 -12.95
N ASP A 195 10.45 4.83 -11.82
CA ASP A 195 11.87 5.00 -11.58
C ASP A 195 12.69 3.80 -12.10
N ASN A 196 13.95 4.07 -12.41
CA ASN A 196 14.93 3.06 -12.81
C ASN A 196 16.00 2.93 -11.72
N SER A 197 16.27 1.69 -11.28
CA SER A 197 17.20 1.44 -10.17
C SER A 197 18.63 1.93 -10.46
N ARG A 198 19.06 1.94 -11.72
CA ARG A 198 20.36 2.47 -12.13
C ARG A 198 20.44 3.98 -11.93
N GLN A 199 19.42 4.72 -12.35
CA GLN A 199 19.36 6.18 -12.14
C GLN A 199 19.33 6.53 -10.65
N GLN A 200 18.61 5.75 -9.85
CA GLN A 200 18.57 5.91 -8.39
C GLN A 200 19.93 5.60 -7.76
N GLN A 201 20.68 4.62 -8.28
CA GLN A 201 22.04 4.34 -7.85
C GLN A 201 22.99 5.50 -8.20
N GLU A 202 22.93 6.04 -9.42
CA GLU A 202 23.71 7.20 -9.83
C GLU A 202 23.44 8.44 -8.96
N THR A 203 22.18 8.60 -8.51
CA THR A 203 21.79 9.65 -7.56
C THR A 203 22.43 9.42 -6.19
N TYR A 204 22.46 8.18 -5.71
CA TYR A 204 23.10 7.83 -4.44
C TYR A 204 24.63 8.05 -4.50
N ASP A 205 25.26 7.68 -5.59
CA ASP A 205 26.71 7.79 -5.78
C ASP A 205 27.18 9.25 -5.81
N LYS A 206 26.28 10.20 -6.17
CA LYS A 206 26.55 11.64 -6.12
C LYS A 206 26.35 12.25 -4.73
N MET A 207 25.83 11.50 -3.75
CA MET A 207 25.64 11.99 -2.37
C MET A 207 26.99 12.10 -1.66
N THR A 208 27.19 13.20 -0.96
CA THR A 208 28.41 13.47 -0.18
C THR A 208 28.24 13.10 1.30
N LYS A 209 29.33 13.22 2.08
CA LYS A 209 29.27 13.01 3.53
C LYS A 209 28.38 14.04 4.25
N ASP A 210 28.16 15.19 3.62
CA ASP A 210 27.33 16.28 4.16
C ASP A 210 25.84 16.02 3.96
N THR A 211 25.46 15.03 3.10
CA THR A 211 24.06 14.61 2.94
C THR A 211 23.57 13.96 4.23
N PRO A 212 22.43 14.37 4.77
CA PRO A 212 21.86 13.82 6.01
C PRO A 212 21.77 12.28 5.96
N LEU A 213 22.13 11.63 7.08
CA LEU A 213 22.13 10.15 7.16
C LEU A 213 20.76 9.55 6.76
N VAL A 214 19.67 10.18 7.21
CA VAL A 214 18.29 9.75 6.90
C VAL A 214 18.06 9.72 5.39
N GLU A 215 18.52 10.72 4.65
CA GLU A 215 18.38 10.77 3.20
C GLU A 215 19.21 9.69 2.49
N ARG A 216 20.41 9.41 2.97
CA ARG A 216 21.28 8.35 2.42
C ARG A 216 20.68 6.97 2.65
N VAL A 217 20.18 6.70 3.87
CA VAL A 217 19.50 5.44 4.21
C VAL A 217 18.23 5.28 3.37
N PHE A 218 17.43 6.33 3.25
CA PHE A 218 16.23 6.30 2.41
C PHE A 218 16.58 6.03 0.95
N GLN A 219 17.56 6.73 0.37
CA GLN A 219 17.95 6.53 -1.02
C GLN A 219 18.43 5.10 -1.29
N LYS A 220 19.21 4.53 -0.35
CA LYS A 220 19.64 3.13 -0.43
C LYS A 220 18.46 2.16 -0.39
N SER A 221 17.51 2.39 0.51
CA SER A 221 16.28 1.58 0.61
C SER A 221 15.41 1.72 -0.65
N TYR A 222 15.37 2.92 -1.23
CA TYR A 222 14.63 3.20 -2.45
C TYR A 222 15.23 2.50 -3.69
N ILE A 223 16.55 2.40 -3.78
CA ILE A 223 17.23 1.59 -4.81
C ILE A 223 16.81 0.12 -4.71
N ASP A 224 16.83 -0.45 -3.50
CA ASP A 224 16.41 -1.84 -3.28
C ASP A 224 14.92 -2.04 -3.59
N TYR A 225 14.10 -1.08 -3.23
CA TYR A 225 12.66 -1.05 -3.57
C TYR A 225 12.46 -1.10 -5.09
N THR A 226 13.13 -0.24 -5.86
CA THR A 226 13.05 -0.18 -7.33
C THR A 226 13.59 -1.45 -7.99
N LYS A 227 14.74 -1.97 -7.53
CA LYS A 227 15.28 -3.25 -7.99
C LYS A 227 14.31 -4.41 -7.83
N LYS A 228 13.60 -4.45 -6.69
CA LYS A 228 12.59 -5.49 -6.44
C LYS A 228 11.38 -5.36 -7.36
N GLN A 229 10.99 -4.15 -7.77
CA GLN A 229 9.95 -3.92 -8.79
C GLN A 229 10.43 -4.42 -10.17
N GLU A 230 11.60 -4.01 -10.61
CA GLU A 230 12.21 -4.42 -11.89
C GLU A 230 12.35 -5.95 -12.00
N ASN A 231 12.86 -6.60 -10.94
CA ASN A 231 13.04 -8.06 -10.90
C ASN A 231 11.72 -8.85 -10.99
N LYS A 232 10.60 -8.25 -10.58
CA LYS A 232 9.28 -8.88 -10.66
C LYS A 232 8.55 -8.60 -11.97
N THR A 233 9.09 -7.70 -12.80
CA THR A 233 8.48 -7.27 -14.06
C THR A 233 9.44 -7.35 -15.26
N PRO A 234 10.08 -8.52 -15.52
CA PRO A 234 11.09 -8.65 -16.56
C PRO A 234 10.56 -8.37 -17.97
N GLU A 235 9.33 -8.76 -18.28
CA GLU A 235 8.75 -8.52 -19.62
C GLU A 235 8.40 -7.04 -19.83
N PHE A 236 8.00 -6.36 -18.77
CA PHE A 236 7.85 -4.90 -18.83
C PHE A 236 9.20 -4.20 -19.04
N GLN A 237 10.27 -4.63 -18.36
CA GLN A 237 11.61 -4.07 -18.58
C GLN A 237 12.08 -4.33 -20.03
N ARG A 238 11.83 -5.52 -20.56
CA ARG A 238 12.09 -5.87 -21.97
C ARG A 238 11.31 -4.96 -22.93
N LEU A 239 10.03 -4.75 -22.66
CA LEU A 239 9.18 -3.84 -23.44
C LEU A 239 9.77 -2.42 -23.47
N MET A 240 10.12 -1.87 -22.30
CA MET A 240 10.70 -0.53 -22.18
C MET A 240 12.05 -0.40 -22.88
N ALA A 241 12.88 -1.44 -22.86
CA ALA A 241 14.15 -1.48 -23.61
C ALA A 241 13.91 -1.38 -25.12
N LYS A 242 12.99 -2.18 -25.67
CA LYS A 242 12.62 -2.15 -27.08
C LYS A 242 11.99 -0.82 -27.52
N LEU A 243 11.14 -0.22 -26.67
CA LEU A 243 10.57 1.09 -26.94
C LEU A 243 11.65 2.18 -27.02
N ARG A 244 12.64 2.14 -26.11
CA ARG A 244 13.78 3.08 -26.16
C ARG A 244 14.66 2.85 -27.38
N GLU A 245 14.93 1.61 -27.76
CA GLU A 245 15.68 1.28 -28.97
C GLU A 245 14.98 1.78 -30.24
N LYS A 246 13.66 1.56 -30.33
CA LYS A 246 12.88 1.91 -31.53
C LYS A 246 12.59 3.41 -31.69
N TYR A 247 12.32 4.12 -30.57
CA TYR A 247 11.89 5.51 -30.58
C TYR A 247 12.90 6.50 -30.02
N GLY A 248 14.02 6.02 -29.46
CA GLY A 248 15.09 6.83 -28.87
C GLY A 248 14.71 7.43 -27.51
N SER A 249 13.53 8.01 -27.40
CA SER A 249 13.00 8.60 -26.14
C SER A 249 11.61 8.09 -25.86
N THR A 250 11.28 8.02 -24.58
CA THR A 250 9.92 7.66 -24.10
C THR A 250 8.85 8.68 -24.54
N ASP A 251 9.24 9.95 -24.75
CA ASP A 251 8.34 11.00 -25.23
C ASP A 251 7.88 10.77 -26.68
N ASN A 252 8.70 10.07 -27.47
CA ASN A 252 8.43 9.77 -28.88
C ASN A 252 7.56 8.52 -29.09
N ILE A 253 7.12 7.85 -28.03
CA ILE A 253 6.23 6.68 -28.14
C ILE A 253 4.90 7.13 -28.75
N PRO A 254 4.45 6.53 -29.89
CA PRO A 254 3.23 6.89 -30.55
C PRO A 254 1.99 6.81 -29.65
N GLN A 255 1.05 7.74 -29.83
CA GLN A 255 -0.18 7.78 -29.03
C GLN A 255 -1.00 6.49 -29.18
N GLU A 256 -1.03 5.89 -30.37
CA GLU A 256 -1.71 4.61 -30.63
C GLU A 256 -1.16 3.48 -29.76
N PHE A 257 0.17 3.41 -29.58
CA PHE A 257 0.78 2.44 -28.70
C PHE A 257 0.44 2.70 -27.21
N ARG A 258 0.44 3.97 -26.80
CA ARG A 258 0.05 4.38 -25.45
C ARG A 258 -1.40 3.98 -25.16
N ASP A 259 -2.31 4.19 -26.11
CA ASP A 259 -3.73 3.85 -25.98
C ASP A 259 -3.94 2.32 -25.99
N GLU A 260 -3.17 1.56 -26.81
CA GLU A 260 -3.19 0.09 -26.77
C GLU A 260 -2.72 -0.43 -25.40
N PHE A 261 -1.61 0.09 -24.87
CA PHE A 261 -1.12 -0.28 -23.55
C PHE A 261 -2.15 0.01 -22.45
N ARG A 262 -2.73 1.23 -22.45
CA ARG A 262 -3.77 1.61 -21.46
C ARG A 262 -4.97 0.67 -21.52
N ARG A 263 -5.46 0.33 -22.71
CA ARG A 263 -6.57 -0.60 -22.88
C ARG A 263 -6.30 -1.96 -22.28
N LEU A 264 -5.06 -2.49 -22.43
CA LEU A 264 -4.66 -3.78 -21.90
C LEU A 264 -4.40 -3.73 -20.38
N SER A 265 -3.89 -2.62 -19.87
CA SER A 265 -3.57 -2.44 -18.45
C SER A 265 -4.80 -2.13 -17.57
N LEU A 266 -5.84 -1.47 -18.09
CA LEU A 266 -7.04 -1.10 -17.32
C LEU A 266 -7.70 -2.28 -16.58
N PRO A 267 -7.92 -3.46 -17.20
CA PRO A 267 -8.46 -4.61 -16.47
C PRO A 267 -7.54 -5.08 -15.34
N VAL A 268 -6.22 -4.97 -15.53
CA VAL A 268 -5.22 -5.35 -14.52
C VAL A 268 -5.27 -4.36 -13.35
N ILE A 269 -5.38 -3.05 -13.62
CA ILE A 269 -5.52 -2.01 -12.60
C ILE A 269 -6.78 -2.22 -11.74
N LYS A 270 -7.89 -2.67 -12.33
CA LYS A 270 -9.10 -3.00 -11.55
C LYS A 270 -8.88 -4.14 -10.55
N TRP A 271 -8.19 -5.21 -10.95
CA TRP A 271 -7.80 -6.28 -10.05
C TRP A 271 -6.75 -5.83 -9.02
N ASN A 272 -5.86 -4.95 -9.44
CA ASN A 272 -4.84 -4.35 -8.57
C ASN A 272 -5.47 -3.53 -7.43
N GLY A 273 -6.63 -2.90 -7.65
CA GLY A 273 -7.40 -2.22 -6.61
C GLY A 273 -7.73 -3.10 -5.41
N LEU A 274 -7.86 -4.43 -5.60
CA LEU A 274 -8.05 -5.39 -4.52
C LEU A 274 -6.77 -5.67 -3.69
N LEU A 275 -5.61 -5.14 -4.08
CA LEU A 275 -4.36 -5.21 -3.32
C LEU A 275 -4.10 -3.93 -2.51
N THR A 276 -4.97 -2.92 -2.65
CA THR A 276 -4.86 -1.64 -1.96
C THR A 276 -5.29 -1.72 -0.50
N PHE A 277 -5.12 -0.60 0.20
CA PHE A 277 -5.45 -0.46 1.61
C PHE A 277 -6.91 -0.82 1.93
N ASN A 278 -7.87 -0.34 1.15
CA ASN A 278 -9.31 -0.54 1.41
C ASN A 278 -9.70 -2.02 1.52
N PHE A 279 -9.28 -2.82 0.55
CA PHE A 279 -9.61 -4.23 0.52
C PHE A 279 -8.88 -5.01 1.62
N ARG A 280 -7.60 -4.70 1.85
CA ARG A 280 -6.81 -5.27 2.94
C ARG A 280 -7.42 -4.99 4.30
N SER A 281 -7.79 -3.74 4.55
CA SER A 281 -8.42 -3.31 5.80
C SER A 281 -9.80 -3.93 6.00
N ALA A 282 -10.61 -4.07 4.94
CA ALA A 282 -11.91 -4.74 5.02
C ALA A 282 -11.78 -6.19 5.51
N TRP A 283 -10.77 -6.94 5.04
CA TRP A 283 -10.50 -8.29 5.53
C TRP A 283 -9.97 -8.29 6.96
N LEU A 284 -9.08 -7.37 7.32
CA LEU A 284 -8.65 -7.19 8.71
C LEU A 284 -9.86 -6.96 9.63
N PHE A 285 -10.76 -6.07 9.25
CA PHE A 285 -11.97 -5.77 10.03
C PHE A 285 -12.87 -7.01 10.17
N LEU A 286 -13.10 -7.71 9.07
CA LEU A 286 -13.90 -8.93 9.06
C LEU A 286 -13.34 -9.98 10.03
N PHE A 287 -12.04 -10.30 9.93
CA PHE A 287 -11.42 -11.31 10.79
C PHE A 287 -11.37 -10.87 12.26
N CYS A 288 -11.15 -9.58 12.53
CA CYS A 288 -11.23 -9.06 13.90
C CYS A 288 -12.65 -9.10 14.48
N LEU A 289 -13.69 -8.83 13.65
CA LEU A 289 -15.09 -8.93 14.05
C LEU A 289 -15.57 -10.38 14.21
N LEU A 290 -14.95 -11.33 13.51
CA LEU A 290 -15.18 -12.77 13.69
C LEU A 290 -14.38 -13.38 14.85
N ASP A 291 -13.53 -12.58 15.51
CA ASP A 291 -12.59 -13.01 16.56
C ASP A 291 -11.58 -14.09 16.11
N LEU A 292 -11.12 -13.98 14.87
CA LEU A 292 -10.20 -14.91 14.19
C LEU A 292 -8.95 -14.18 13.63
N PRO A 293 -8.21 -13.43 14.47
CA PRO A 293 -7.15 -12.54 13.99
C PRO A 293 -5.99 -13.25 13.26
N VAL A 294 -5.67 -14.50 13.62
CA VAL A 294 -4.58 -15.24 12.98
C VAL A 294 -4.93 -15.70 11.58
N LEU A 295 -6.22 -15.98 11.31
CA LEU A 295 -6.68 -16.31 9.96
C LEU A 295 -6.51 -15.12 8.98
N TYR A 296 -6.49 -13.89 9.48
CA TYR A 296 -6.15 -12.73 8.66
C TYR A 296 -4.74 -12.85 8.07
N PHE A 297 -3.74 -13.27 8.85
CA PHE A 297 -2.38 -13.46 8.34
C PHE A 297 -2.31 -14.51 7.25
N LEU A 298 -3.02 -15.63 7.42
CA LEU A 298 -3.10 -16.68 6.40
C LEU A 298 -3.79 -16.17 5.13
N TRP A 299 -4.87 -15.41 5.26
CA TRP A 299 -5.53 -14.77 4.13
C TRP A 299 -4.60 -13.80 3.40
N GLU A 300 -3.87 -12.98 4.12
CA GLU A 300 -2.94 -12.01 3.54
C GLU A 300 -1.79 -12.69 2.79
N ILE A 301 -1.24 -13.75 3.35
CA ILE A 301 -0.16 -14.52 2.71
C ILE A 301 -0.68 -15.28 1.50
N VAL A 302 -1.75 -16.06 1.65
CA VAL A 302 -2.24 -16.98 0.63
C VAL A 302 -3.23 -16.29 -0.32
N GLY A 303 -4.32 -15.74 0.18
CA GLY A 303 -5.38 -15.15 -0.63
C GLY A 303 -4.89 -13.94 -1.43
N MET A 304 -4.32 -12.95 -0.74
CA MET A 304 -3.77 -11.78 -1.41
C MET A 304 -2.47 -12.10 -2.16
N GLY A 305 -1.71 -13.11 -1.72
CA GLY A 305 -0.55 -13.62 -2.44
C GLY A 305 -0.92 -14.20 -3.81
N LEU A 306 -1.97 -15.03 -3.89
CA LEU A 306 -2.51 -15.56 -5.15
C LEU A 306 -3.03 -14.44 -6.06
N LEU A 307 -3.72 -13.46 -5.50
CA LEU A 307 -4.17 -12.29 -6.24
C LEU A 307 -2.99 -11.50 -6.82
N THR A 308 -1.94 -11.28 -6.02
CA THR A 308 -0.71 -10.61 -6.48
C THR A 308 -0.05 -11.37 -7.62
N TRP A 309 0.06 -12.71 -7.49
CA TRP A 309 0.56 -13.56 -8.56
C TRP A 309 -0.28 -13.43 -9.84
N TYR A 310 -1.61 -13.45 -9.72
CA TYR A 310 -2.53 -13.31 -10.86
C TYR A 310 -2.35 -11.96 -11.56
N VAL A 311 -2.32 -10.85 -10.81
CA VAL A 311 -2.13 -9.49 -11.34
C VAL A 311 -0.78 -9.39 -12.04
N ASN A 312 0.30 -9.88 -11.42
CA ASN A 312 1.63 -9.91 -12.01
C ASN A 312 1.67 -10.73 -13.30
N HIS A 313 1.10 -11.93 -13.29
CA HIS A 313 1.06 -12.80 -14.47
C HIS A 313 0.33 -12.14 -15.65
N ARG A 314 -0.80 -11.51 -15.39
CA ARG A 314 -1.57 -10.77 -16.40
C ARG A 314 -0.79 -9.59 -16.95
N HIS A 315 -0.16 -8.82 -16.08
CA HIS A 315 0.67 -7.67 -16.46
C HIS A 315 1.84 -8.10 -17.35
N GLU A 316 2.62 -9.09 -16.94
CA GLU A 316 3.76 -9.57 -17.70
C GLU A 316 3.35 -10.24 -19.03
N THR A 317 2.20 -10.91 -19.05
CA THR A 317 1.69 -11.53 -20.29
C THR A 317 1.40 -10.50 -21.38
N PHE A 318 0.68 -9.41 -21.06
CA PHE A 318 0.41 -8.40 -22.08
C PHE A 318 1.67 -7.58 -22.43
N CYS A 319 2.57 -7.33 -21.49
CA CYS A 319 3.85 -6.69 -21.76
C CYS A 319 4.69 -7.51 -22.76
N ARG A 320 4.73 -8.84 -22.58
CA ARG A 320 5.39 -9.77 -23.54
C ARG A 320 4.76 -9.64 -24.92
N GLN A 321 3.44 -9.72 -25.01
CA GLN A 321 2.73 -9.61 -26.29
C GLN A 321 3.02 -8.29 -27.02
N LEU A 322 3.08 -7.17 -26.29
CA LEU A 322 3.44 -5.88 -26.86
C LEU A 322 4.92 -5.82 -27.26
N ALA A 323 5.81 -6.39 -26.45
CA ALA A 323 7.23 -6.45 -26.78
C ALA A 323 7.52 -7.32 -28.02
N ASP A 324 6.76 -8.38 -28.25
CA ASP A 324 6.96 -9.27 -29.40
C ASP A 324 6.42 -8.66 -30.72
N LYS A 325 5.56 -7.64 -30.65
CA LYS A 325 5.07 -6.86 -31.81
C LYS A 325 6.04 -5.75 -32.25
N LEU A 326 6.98 -5.33 -31.39
CA LEU A 326 7.97 -4.28 -31.65
C LEU A 326 9.18 -4.80 -32.40
#